data_56280c188a1a186776a52739ad6341a8
#
_entry.id   56280c188a1a186776a52739ad6341a8
#
_cell.length_a   1.000
_cell.length_b   1.000
_cell.length_c   1.000
_cell.angle_alpha   90.00
_cell.angle_beta   90.00
_cell.angle_gamma   90.00
#
_symmetry.space_group_name_H-M   'P 1'
#
loop_
_entity.id
_entity.type
_entity.pdbx_description
1 polymer ?
#
loop_
_entity_poly.entity_id
_entity_poly.type
_entity_poly.pdbx_seq_one_letter_code
_entity_poly.pdbx_strand_id
1 'polypeptide(L)'
;MIRRPPRSTQGVSSAASDVYKRQGMDSAINGLLQSLDPYSSYMSPEIFQEMQTETSGEFGGLGIEVSMEAGVVKVITPIDDTPASKAGIKAGDYIVKIDNVQVQGKSLSEAVDLMRGLVGTDIELTVRRRGVKKALTFNITREIIEVQSVKSDLLENNIGYIRLTSFNDNSSNQIKKQIKKLKKNENLKAFILDLRNNPGGLLSQAIKISDFFLDNGEIVSTKSRKKSDNRKWFARKGDITEGKTLVVLINYGSASASEIVAGALKDHKRAIIIGENSYGKGSVQSIIPLKNKGAIRLTVSKYYLPSGKSISEVGVRPDIEVNEEGDEFRIKTDTDNQLNYAIKLLNG
;
A
#
# COMPACT_ATOMS: atom_id res chain seq x y z
N MET A 1 -9.54 -23.84 -57.48
CA MET A 1 -10.07 -22.57 -56.93
C MET A 1 -9.94 -22.61 -55.42
N ILE A 2 -8.98 -21.89 -54.83
CA ILE A 2 -8.79 -21.80 -53.39
C ILE A 2 -9.72 -20.71 -52.90
N ARG A 3 -10.73 -21.07 -52.10
CA ARG A 3 -11.63 -20.08 -51.46
C ARG A 3 -10.84 -19.25 -50.46
N ARG A 4 -10.89 -17.93 -50.62
CA ARG A 4 -10.32 -16.99 -49.63
C ARG A 4 -11.06 -17.15 -48.30
N PRO A 5 -10.37 -17.18 -47.15
CA PRO A 5 -11.03 -17.26 -45.86
C PRO A 5 -11.87 -15.96 -45.60
N PRO A 6 -12.94 -16.06 -44.82
CA PRO A 6 -13.84 -14.91 -44.58
C PRO A 6 -13.09 -13.78 -43.88
N ARG A 7 -13.47 -12.52 -44.21
CA ARG A 7 -12.85 -11.27 -43.70
C ARG A 7 -12.74 -11.15 -42.18
N SER A 8 -13.57 -11.91 -41.42
CA SER A 8 -13.55 -11.95 -39.96
C SER A 8 -12.28 -12.55 -39.35
N THR A 9 -11.63 -13.50 -40.06
CA THR A 9 -10.39 -14.14 -39.58
C THR A 9 -9.16 -13.27 -39.77
N GLN A 10 -9.16 -12.34 -40.71
CA GLN A 10 -8.06 -11.40 -40.91
C GLN A 10 -7.99 -10.33 -39.82
N GLY A 11 -9.13 -9.89 -39.27
CA GLY A 11 -9.16 -8.90 -38.18
C GLY A 11 -8.66 -9.47 -36.85
N VAL A 12 -8.99 -10.71 -36.53
CA VAL A 12 -8.53 -11.40 -35.33
C VAL A 12 -7.01 -11.67 -35.40
N SER A 13 -6.50 -12.03 -36.57
CA SER A 13 -5.05 -12.26 -36.76
C SER A 13 -4.20 -11.01 -36.62
N SER A 14 -4.70 -9.83 -37.05
CA SER A 14 -3.97 -8.57 -36.89
C SER A 14 -3.93 -8.10 -35.43
N ALA A 15 -5.04 -8.16 -34.71
CA ALA A 15 -5.11 -7.82 -33.30
C ALA A 15 -4.22 -8.71 -32.43
N ALA A 16 -4.22 -10.01 -32.67
CA ALA A 16 -3.32 -10.93 -31.99
C ALA A 16 -1.85 -10.63 -32.27
N SER A 17 -1.51 -10.35 -33.56
CA SER A 17 -0.14 -9.94 -33.94
C SER A 17 0.33 -8.67 -33.24
N ASP A 18 -0.56 -7.67 -33.05
CA ASP A 18 -0.23 -6.42 -32.39
C ASP A 18 -0.05 -6.59 -30.87
N VAL A 19 -0.83 -7.49 -30.23
CA VAL A 19 -0.64 -7.88 -28.82
C VAL A 19 0.73 -8.52 -28.62
N TYR A 20 1.11 -9.51 -29.46
CA TYR A 20 2.40 -10.19 -29.35
C TYR A 20 3.58 -9.25 -29.62
N LYS A 21 3.46 -8.32 -30.57
CA LYS A 21 4.50 -7.30 -30.83
C LYS A 21 4.68 -6.38 -29.60
N ARG A 22 3.58 -5.92 -29.00
CA ARG A 22 3.62 -5.09 -27.79
C ARG A 22 4.28 -5.83 -26.64
N GLN A 23 3.86 -7.06 -26.34
CA GLN A 23 4.45 -7.89 -25.29
C GLN A 23 5.96 -8.13 -25.52
N GLY A 24 6.36 -8.42 -26.75
CA GLY A 24 7.76 -8.59 -27.12
C GLY A 24 8.59 -7.32 -26.90
N MET A 25 8.03 -6.16 -27.22
CA MET A 25 8.68 -4.88 -27.04
C MET A 25 8.81 -4.50 -25.56
N ASP A 26 7.75 -4.69 -24.79
CA ASP A 26 7.73 -4.45 -23.34
C ASP A 26 8.75 -5.36 -22.62
N SER A 27 8.83 -6.63 -23.02
CA SER A 27 9.81 -7.59 -22.49
C SER A 27 11.25 -7.18 -22.84
N ALA A 28 11.51 -6.71 -24.05
CA ALA A 28 12.84 -6.27 -24.47
C ALA A 28 13.28 -5.02 -23.69
N ILE A 29 12.38 -4.05 -23.51
CA ILE A 29 12.65 -2.84 -22.72
C ILE A 29 12.89 -3.20 -21.25
N ASN A 30 12.08 -4.10 -20.67
CA ASN A 30 12.29 -4.58 -19.32
C ASN A 30 13.64 -5.31 -19.15
N GLY A 31 14.02 -6.17 -20.09
CA GLY A 31 15.32 -6.82 -20.10
C GLY A 31 16.49 -5.83 -20.11
N LEU A 32 16.39 -4.78 -20.92
CA LEU A 32 17.39 -3.69 -20.94
C LEU A 32 17.47 -2.96 -19.58
N LEU A 33 16.34 -2.59 -19.01
CA LEU A 33 16.30 -1.87 -17.73
C LEU A 33 16.79 -2.73 -16.57
N GLN A 34 16.39 -4.00 -16.52
CA GLN A 34 16.84 -4.95 -15.51
C GLN A 34 18.34 -5.26 -15.58
N SER A 35 18.97 -5.09 -16.75
CA SER A 35 20.44 -5.19 -16.87
C SER A 35 21.19 -4.05 -16.16
N LEU A 36 20.50 -2.94 -15.85
CA LEU A 36 21.08 -1.82 -15.09
C LEU A 36 21.05 -2.10 -13.57
N ASP A 37 19.92 -2.56 -13.07
CA ASP A 37 19.69 -2.97 -11.68
C ASP A 37 18.36 -3.74 -11.56
N PRO A 38 18.15 -4.54 -10.49
CA PRO A 38 16.96 -5.39 -10.35
C PRO A 38 15.65 -4.63 -10.11
N TYR A 39 15.68 -3.32 -9.87
CA TYR A 39 14.51 -2.51 -9.53
C TYR A 39 14.07 -1.57 -10.65
N SER A 40 14.92 -1.36 -11.66
CA SER A 40 14.56 -0.58 -12.86
C SER A 40 13.66 -1.39 -13.79
N SER A 41 12.57 -0.80 -14.24
CA SER A 41 11.56 -1.49 -15.08
C SER A 41 10.76 -0.51 -15.94
N TYR A 42 10.21 -1.03 -17.03
CA TYR A 42 9.15 -0.39 -17.76
C TYR A 42 7.79 -0.75 -17.14
N MET A 43 6.89 0.21 -17.06
CA MET A 43 5.51 0.04 -16.65
C MET A 43 4.59 0.34 -17.82
N SER A 44 3.73 -0.62 -18.16
CA SER A 44 2.65 -0.37 -19.12
C SER A 44 1.71 0.73 -18.61
N PRO A 45 0.86 1.32 -19.45
CA PRO A 45 -0.13 2.30 -19.01
C PRO A 45 -0.97 1.81 -17.83
N GLU A 46 -1.37 0.54 -17.85
CA GLU A 46 -2.20 -0.10 -16.83
C GLU A 46 -1.44 -0.19 -15.51
N ILE A 47 -0.21 -0.74 -15.51
CA ILE A 47 0.65 -0.87 -14.32
C ILE A 47 1.01 0.52 -13.76
N PHE A 48 1.23 1.50 -14.63
CA PHE A 48 1.53 2.87 -14.20
C PHE A 48 0.31 3.50 -13.52
N GLN A 49 -0.89 3.30 -14.04
CA GLN A 49 -2.13 3.79 -13.44
C GLN A 49 -2.40 3.13 -12.08
N GLU A 50 -2.19 1.82 -11.95
CA GLU A 50 -2.28 1.12 -10.66
C GLU A 50 -1.30 1.71 -9.64
N MET A 51 -0.03 1.87 -10.02
CA MET A 51 0.98 2.48 -9.16
C MET A 51 0.59 3.92 -8.74
N GLN A 52 0.02 4.72 -9.64
CA GLN A 52 -0.45 6.07 -9.30
C GLN A 52 -1.59 6.01 -8.26
N THR A 53 -2.52 5.08 -8.42
CA THR A 53 -3.61 4.84 -7.46
C THR A 53 -3.08 4.39 -6.09
N GLU A 54 -2.15 3.45 -6.05
CA GLU A 54 -1.50 3.02 -4.82
C GLU A 54 -0.73 4.16 -4.13
N THR A 55 -0.06 4.98 -4.93
CA THR A 55 0.75 6.10 -4.45
C THR A 55 -0.10 7.24 -3.92
N SER A 56 -1.19 7.60 -4.61
CA SER A 56 -2.15 8.60 -4.13
C SER A 56 -2.89 8.11 -2.88
N GLY A 57 -3.11 6.81 -2.77
CA GLY A 57 -3.96 6.22 -1.75
C GLY A 57 -5.43 6.57 -1.91
N GLU A 58 -5.83 6.94 -3.12
CA GLU A 58 -7.19 7.34 -3.48
C GLU A 58 -7.54 6.80 -4.86
N PHE A 59 -8.81 6.45 -5.05
CA PHE A 59 -9.34 6.07 -6.37
C PHE A 59 -10.79 6.47 -6.52
N GLY A 60 -11.22 6.67 -7.75
CA GLY A 60 -12.64 6.87 -8.06
C GLY A 60 -13.38 5.54 -8.00
N GLY A 61 -14.39 5.46 -7.13
CA GLY A 61 -15.10 4.21 -6.90
C GLY A 61 -16.33 4.36 -6.03
N LEU A 62 -16.79 3.25 -5.48
CA LEU A 62 -18.06 3.14 -4.76
C LEU A 62 -17.89 3.00 -3.24
N GLY A 63 -16.69 2.57 -2.78
CA GLY A 63 -16.42 2.30 -1.37
C GLY A 63 -17.05 1.00 -0.88
N ILE A 64 -16.76 -0.11 -1.55
CA ILE A 64 -17.26 -1.44 -1.21
C ILE A 64 -16.07 -2.40 -1.07
N GLU A 65 -16.03 -3.14 0.03
CA GLU A 65 -15.18 -4.29 0.17
C GLU A 65 -15.89 -5.52 -0.38
N VAL A 66 -15.25 -6.24 -1.30
CA VAL A 66 -15.88 -7.34 -2.04
C VAL A 66 -15.00 -8.59 -2.08
N SER A 67 -15.66 -9.73 -2.26
CA SER A 67 -15.03 -11.02 -2.54
C SER A 67 -15.73 -11.74 -3.68
N MET A 68 -15.10 -12.80 -4.18
CA MET A 68 -15.76 -13.69 -5.15
C MET A 68 -16.36 -14.89 -4.41
N GLU A 69 -17.67 -15.14 -4.62
CA GLU A 69 -18.35 -16.30 -4.09
C GLU A 69 -19.28 -16.91 -5.16
N ALA A 70 -19.09 -18.19 -5.46
CA ALA A 70 -19.86 -18.91 -6.48
C ALA A 70 -19.90 -18.22 -7.87
N GLY A 71 -18.81 -17.57 -8.27
CA GLY A 71 -18.68 -16.91 -9.58
C GLY A 71 -19.39 -15.55 -9.69
N VAL A 72 -19.83 -14.99 -8.57
CA VAL A 72 -20.40 -13.63 -8.49
C VAL A 72 -19.71 -12.82 -7.42
N VAL A 73 -19.79 -11.49 -7.52
CA VAL A 73 -19.16 -10.58 -6.54
C VAL A 73 -20.10 -10.44 -5.34
N LYS A 74 -19.60 -10.84 -4.17
CA LYS A 74 -20.27 -10.66 -2.88
C LYS A 74 -19.75 -9.43 -2.16
N VAL A 75 -20.64 -8.58 -1.71
CA VAL A 75 -20.32 -7.46 -0.83
C VAL A 75 -19.99 -7.99 0.58
N ILE A 76 -18.75 -7.82 1.04
CA ILE A 76 -18.35 -8.09 2.41
C ILE A 76 -18.93 -6.99 3.29
N THR A 77 -18.62 -5.73 2.96
CA THR A 77 -19.18 -4.55 3.64
C THR A 77 -19.07 -3.30 2.76
N PRO A 78 -20.07 -2.42 2.72
CA PRO A 78 -19.87 -1.06 2.25
C PRO A 78 -19.08 -0.29 3.31
N ILE A 79 -18.17 0.58 2.86
CA ILE A 79 -17.41 1.47 3.73
C ILE A 79 -18.34 2.64 4.14
N ASP A 80 -18.35 2.99 5.42
CA ASP A 80 -19.19 4.07 5.94
C ASP A 80 -18.92 5.40 5.20
N ASP A 81 -19.96 6.21 5.06
CA ASP A 81 -19.96 7.52 4.40
C ASP A 81 -19.57 7.53 2.90
N THR A 82 -19.43 6.35 2.27
CA THR A 82 -19.15 6.23 0.83
C THR A 82 -20.42 6.18 -0.03
N PRO A 83 -20.31 6.35 -1.36
CA PRO A 83 -21.44 6.29 -2.27
C PRO A 83 -22.29 5.03 -2.16
N ALA A 84 -21.66 3.88 -2.02
CA ALA A 84 -22.39 2.61 -1.89
C ALA A 84 -23.17 2.50 -0.57
N SER A 85 -22.56 2.96 0.53
CA SER A 85 -23.24 3.02 1.83
C SER A 85 -24.46 3.95 1.79
N LYS A 86 -24.29 5.16 1.22
CA LYS A 86 -25.36 6.14 1.03
C LYS A 86 -26.48 5.63 0.13
N ALA A 87 -26.13 4.86 -0.92
CA ALA A 87 -27.09 4.25 -1.83
C ALA A 87 -27.87 3.06 -1.21
N GLY A 88 -27.44 2.55 -0.06
CA GLY A 88 -28.10 1.44 0.64
C GLY A 88 -27.66 0.05 0.21
N ILE A 89 -26.47 -0.08 -0.36
CA ILE A 89 -25.77 -1.37 -0.51
C ILE A 89 -25.52 -1.95 0.89
N LYS A 90 -25.67 -3.26 1.05
CA LYS A 90 -25.52 -3.94 2.35
C LYS A 90 -24.55 -5.09 2.29
N ALA A 91 -23.95 -5.42 3.44
CA ALA A 91 -23.17 -6.64 3.59
C ALA A 91 -24.01 -7.87 3.22
N GLY A 92 -23.41 -8.80 2.47
CA GLY A 92 -24.09 -9.99 1.96
C GLY A 92 -24.89 -9.80 0.66
N ASP A 93 -24.87 -8.61 0.07
CA ASP A 93 -25.41 -8.39 -1.27
C ASP A 93 -24.54 -9.09 -2.32
N TYR A 94 -25.15 -9.58 -3.39
CA TYR A 94 -24.46 -10.17 -4.54
C TYR A 94 -24.63 -9.26 -5.76
N ILE A 95 -23.56 -8.68 -6.24
CA ILE A 95 -23.54 -7.88 -7.47
C ILE A 95 -23.51 -8.85 -8.64
N VAL A 96 -24.58 -8.87 -9.41
CA VAL A 96 -24.75 -9.79 -10.55
C VAL A 96 -24.54 -9.09 -11.89
N LYS A 97 -24.67 -7.75 -11.95
CA LYS A 97 -24.46 -6.96 -13.15
C LYS A 97 -23.90 -5.58 -12.78
N ILE A 98 -22.97 -5.10 -13.59
CA ILE A 98 -22.34 -3.78 -13.50
C ILE A 98 -22.60 -3.09 -14.84
N ASP A 99 -23.34 -1.99 -14.85
CA ASP A 99 -23.91 -1.38 -16.05
C ASP A 99 -24.64 -2.45 -16.88
N ASN A 100 -24.23 -2.63 -18.13
CA ASN A 100 -24.79 -3.67 -19.02
C ASN A 100 -23.99 -4.98 -19.02
N VAL A 101 -22.99 -5.13 -18.13
CA VAL A 101 -22.06 -6.27 -18.12
C VAL A 101 -22.42 -7.26 -17.02
N GLN A 102 -22.66 -8.51 -17.37
CA GLN A 102 -22.82 -9.60 -16.41
C GLN A 102 -21.49 -9.88 -15.68
N VAL A 103 -21.57 -10.06 -14.36
CA VAL A 103 -20.38 -10.34 -13.52
C VAL A 103 -20.00 -11.81 -13.59
N GLN A 104 -20.96 -12.69 -13.82
CA GLN A 104 -20.70 -14.14 -13.87
C GLN A 104 -19.64 -14.49 -14.92
N GLY A 105 -18.64 -15.27 -14.49
CA GLY A 105 -17.51 -15.69 -15.34
C GLY A 105 -16.35 -14.71 -15.41
N LYS A 106 -16.44 -13.57 -14.71
CA LYS A 106 -15.33 -12.62 -14.55
C LYS A 106 -14.51 -12.93 -13.30
N SER A 107 -13.26 -12.56 -13.33
CA SER A 107 -12.40 -12.51 -12.13
C SER A 107 -12.83 -11.37 -11.21
N LEU A 108 -12.39 -11.41 -9.93
CA LEU A 108 -12.62 -10.32 -8.99
C LEU A 108 -11.99 -9.01 -9.48
N SER A 109 -10.78 -9.08 -10.04
CA SER A 109 -10.09 -7.89 -10.59
C SER A 109 -10.89 -7.24 -11.71
N GLU A 110 -11.34 -8.01 -12.71
CA GLU A 110 -12.16 -7.48 -13.80
C GLU A 110 -13.45 -6.83 -13.32
N ALA A 111 -14.10 -7.40 -12.30
CA ALA A 111 -15.31 -6.81 -11.72
C ALA A 111 -14.99 -5.52 -10.94
N VAL A 112 -13.89 -5.48 -10.20
CA VAL A 112 -13.40 -4.27 -9.50
C VAL A 112 -13.06 -3.17 -10.49
N ASP A 113 -12.39 -3.49 -11.59
CA ASP A 113 -12.04 -2.51 -12.64
C ASP A 113 -13.28 -1.89 -13.29
N LEU A 114 -14.37 -2.67 -13.48
CA LEU A 114 -15.65 -2.14 -13.93
C LEU A 114 -16.29 -1.21 -12.90
N MET A 115 -16.14 -1.48 -11.60
CA MET A 115 -16.68 -0.65 -10.52
C MET A 115 -15.89 0.64 -10.33
N ARG A 116 -14.58 0.63 -10.60
CA ARG A 116 -13.73 1.82 -10.58
C ARG A 116 -14.00 2.71 -11.80
N GLY A 117 -13.59 3.97 -11.72
CA GLY A 117 -13.73 4.90 -12.84
C GLY A 117 -13.47 6.34 -12.42
N LEU A 118 -13.70 7.27 -13.33
CA LEU A 118 -13.52 8.70 -13.06
C LEU A 118 -14.52 9.17 -12.00
N VAL A 119 -14.05 9.96 -11.05
CA VAL A 119 -14.87 10.63 -10.05
C VAL A 119 -15.95 11.47 -10.74
N GLY A 120 -17.17 11.42 -10.23
CA GLY A 120 -18.34 12.13 -10.78
C GLY A 120 -19.05 11.39 -11.93
N THR A 121 -18.57 10.19 -12.32
CA THR A 121 -19.30 9.36 -13.31
C THR A 121 -20.27 8.40 -12.62
N ASP A 122 -21.41 8.15 -13.25
CA ASP A 122 -22.41 7.23 -12.74
C ASP A 122 -22.15 5.78 -13.14
N ILE A 123 -22.65 4.87 -12.33
CA ILE A 123 -22.62 3.42 -12.55
C ILE A 123 -23.92 2.80 -12.05
N GLU A 124 -24.45 1.83 -12.78
CA GLU A 124 -25.61 1.04 -12.37
C GLU A 124 -25.17 -0.33 -11.85
N LEU A 125 -25.54 -0.66 -10.61
CA LEU A 125 -25.33 -1.99 -10.04
C LEU A 125 -26.67 -2.74 -9.96
N THR A 126 -26.73 -3.94 -10.53
CA THR A 126 -27.82 -4.88 -10.28
C THR A 126 -27.39 -5.87 -9.20
N VAL A 127 -28.18 -5.92 -8.13
CA VAL A 127 -27.84 -6.64 -6.90
C VAL A 127 -28.91 -7.66 -6.55
N ARG A 128 -28.49 -8.85 -6.12
CA ARG A 128 -29.36 -9.85 -5.48
C ARG A 128 -29.12 -9.80 -3.98
N ARG A 129 -30.21 -9.66 -3.21
CA ARG A 129 -30.21 -9.60 -1.75
C ARG A 129 -31.02 -10.76 -1.17
N ARG A 130 -30.45 -11.43 -0.18
CA ARG A 130 -31.15 -12.53 0.50
C ARG A 130 -32.48 -12.03 1.08
N GLY A 131 -33.56 -12.80 0.87
CA GLY A 131 -34.92 -12.43 1.31
C GLY A 131 -35.67 -11.46 0.38
N VAL A 132 -35.04 -10.95 -0.68
CA VAL A 132 -35.72 -10.07 -1.66
C VAL A 132 -35.86 -10.81 -2.98
N LYS A 133 -37.14 -11.02 -3.43
CA LYS A 133 -37.43 -11.80 -4.64
C LYS A 133 -36.96 -11.13 -5.93
N LYS A 134 -37.06 -9.81 -6.02
CA LYS A 134 -36.65 -9.03 -7.21
C LYS A 134 -35.18 -8.57 -7.06
N ALA A 135 -34.45 -8.50 -8.18
CA ALA A 135 -33.16 -7.82 -8.21
C ALA A 135 -33.37 -6.34 -7.89
N LEU A 136 -32.43 -5.77 -7.16
CA LEU A 136 -32.38 -4.35 -6.82
C LEU A 136 -31.42 -3.66 -7.79
N THR A 137 -31.78 -2.47 -8.23
CA THR A 137 -30.93 -1.62 -9.07
C THR A 137 -30.52 -0.39 -8.26
N PHE A 138 -29.21 -0.09 -8.27
CA PHE A 138 -28.63 1.06 -7.60
C PHE A 138 -27.86 1.90 -8.63
N ASN A 139 -28.26 3.16 -8.80
CA ASN A 139 -27.50 4.15 -9.55
C ASN A 139 -26.61 4.91 -8.57
N ILE A 140 -25.30 4.85 -8.76
CA ILE A 140 -24.33 5.37 -7.81
C ILE A 140 -23.33 6.23 -8.57
N THR A 141 -23.08 7.45 -8.10
CA THR A 141 -22.03 8.30 -8.63
C THR A 141 -20.70 7.97 -7.93
N ARG A 142 -19.65 7.75 -8.71
CA ARG A 142 -18.31 7.46 -8.16
C ARG A 142 -17.76 8.68 -7.44
N GLU A 143 -17.27 8.49 -6.23
CA GLU A 143 -16.57 9.50 -5.44
C GLU A 143 -15.11 9.07 -5.20
N ILE A 144 -14.30 9.96 -4.62
CA ILE A 144 -12.95 9.63 -4.15
C ILE A 144 -13.09 8.69 -2.95
N ILE A 145 -12.48 7.52 -3.06
CA ILE A 145 -12.38 6.55 -1.97
C ILE A 145 -10.96 6.53 -1.44
N GLU A 146 -10.79 6.90 -0.17
CA GLU A 146 -9.48 6.87 0.48
C GLU A 146 -9.11 5.45 0.93
N VAL A 147 -7.90 5.02 0.57
CA VAL A 147 -7.33 3.76 1.05
C VAL A 147 -6.88 3.93 2.50
N GLN A 148 -7.44 3.15 3.40
CA GLN A 148 -7.04 3.14 4.80
C GLN A 148 -5.73 2.38 4.99
N SER A 149 -4.60 3.09 4.89
CA SER A 149 -3.27 2.52 5.11
C SER A 149 -2.88 2.42 6.59
N VAL A 150 -3.65 3.05 7.49
CA VAL A 150 -3.36 3.09 8.93
C VAL A 150 -4.55 2.53 9.72
N LYS A 151 -4.27 1.51 10.55
CA LYS A 151 -5.21 0.98 11.55
C LYS A 151 -4.65 1.25 12.94
N SER A 152 -5.51 1.50 13.94
CA SER A 152 -5.07 1.72 15.31
C SER A 152 -6.03 1.12 16.31
N ASP A 153 -5.47 0.67 17.43
CA ASP A 153 -6.22 0.15 18.57
C ASP A 153 -5.55 0.56 19.88
N LEU A 154 -6.34 0.66 20.93
CA LEU A 154 -5.85 0.72 22.28
C LEU A 154 -5.78 -0.71 22.83
N LEU A 155 -4.58 -1.22 23.03
CA LEU A 155 -4.33 -2.53 23.59
C LEU A 155 -4.49 -2.50 25.12
N GLU A 156 -4.44 -3.69 25.74
CA GLU A 156 -4.36 -3.83 27.20
C GLU A 156 -3.21 -3.00 27.77
N ASN A 157 -3.33 -2.60 29.03
CA ASN A 157 -2.36 -1.78 29.76
C ASN A 157 -2.11 -0.38 29.14
N ASN A 158 -3.08 0.13 28.37
CA ASN A 158 -3.03 1.46 27.78
C ASN A 158 -1.86 1.68 26.81
N ILE A 159 -1.58 0.69 25.97
CA ILE A 159 -0.59 0.77 24.90
C ILE A 159 -1.32 1.12 23.59
N GLY A 160 -0.91 2.19 22.95
CA GLY A 160 -1.44 2.60 21.62
C GLY A 160 -0.76 1.80 20.51
N TYR A 161 -1.52 0.95 19.82
CA TYR A 161 -1.04 0.21 18.65
C TYR A 161 -1.43 0.93 17.37
N ILE A 162 -0.47 1.11 16.47
CA ILE A 162 -0.66 1.73 15.15
C ILE A 162 0.01 0.85 14.11
N ARG A 163 -0.77 0.32 13.18
CA ARG A 163 -0.27 -0.44 12.03
C ARG A 163 -0.31 0.41 10.77
N LEU A 164 0.81 0.54 10.10
CA LEU A 164 0.94 1.17 8.79
C LEU A 164 1.26 0.10 7.75
N THR A 165 0.41 -0.04 6.73
CA THR A 165 0.52 -1.08 5.70
C THR A 165 1.19 -0.61 4.42
N SER A 166 1.18 0.71 4.14
CA SER A 166 1.84 1.32 2.97
C SER A 166 2.06 2.82 3.20
N PHE A 167 2.98 3.42 2.46
CA PHE A 167 3.27 4.86 2.51
C PHE A 167 2.70 5.55 1.27
N ASN A 168 1.43 5.91 1.28
CA ASN A 168 0.74 6.71 0.28
C ASN A 168 0.60 8.18 0.72
N ASP A 169 0.08 9.06 -0.13
CA ASP A 169 0.01 10.50 0.13
C ASP A 169 -0.76 10.86 1.42
N ASN A 170 -1.70 10.02 1.86
CA ASN A 170 -2.53 10.25 3.04
C ASN A 170 -1.98 9.62 4.34
N SER A 171 -0.94 8.77 4.25
CA SER A 171 -0.45 7.97 5.39
C SER A 171 -0.04 8.81 6.60
N SER A 172 0.69 9.91 6.41
CA SER A 172 1.09 10.80 7.51
C SER A 172 -0.11 11.45 8.20
N ASN A 173 -1.11 11.89 7.43
CA ASN A 173 -2.33 12.47 7.98
C ASN A 173 -3.13 11.44 8.78
N GLN A 174 -3.24 10.22 8.27
CA GLN A 174 -3.91 9.12 8.95
C GLN A 174 -3.19 8.76 10.25
N ILE A 175 -1.85 8.61 10.27
CA ILE A 175 -1.07 8.37 11.50
C ILE A 175 -1.30 9.49 12.51
N LYS A 176 -1.19 10.75 12.11
CA LYS A 176 -1.41 11.90 13.00
C LYS A 176 -2.80 11.89 13.62
N LYS A 177 -3.84 11.55 12.83
CA LYS A 177 -5.22 11.40 13.30
C LYS A 177 -5.34 10.27 14.33
N GLN A 178 -4.71 9.12 14.07
CA GLN A 178 -4.76 7.98 15.00
C GLN A 178 -4.00 8.25 16.31
N ILE A 179 -2.81 8.87 16.25
CA ILE A 179 -2.09 9.26 17.45
C ILE A 179 -2.93 10.23 18.30
N LYS A 180 -3.56 11.24 17.67
CA LYS A 180 -4.45 12.16 18.38
C LYS A 180 -5.64 11.43 19.02
N LYS A 181 -6.21 10.44 18.35
CA LYS A 181 -7.31 9.63 18.89
C LYS A 181 -6.86 8.83 20.11
N LEU A 182 -5.72 8.15 20.03
CA LEU A 182 -5.16 7.35 21.13
C LEU A 182 -4.79 8.22 22.34
N LYS A 183 -4.25 9.41 22.12
CA LYS A 183 -3.91 10.39 23.18
C LYS A 183 -5.10 10.93 23.94
N LYS A 184 -6.34 10.71 23.51
CA LYS A 184 -7.52 11.03 24.32
C LYS A 184 -7.64 10.12 25.56
N ASN A 185 -6.95 8.99 25.58
CA ASN A 185 -6.80 8.18 26.76
C ASN A 185 -5.68 8.77 27.65
N GLU A 186 -6.06 9.38 28.76
CA GLU A 186 -5.13 10.01 29.70
C GLU A 186 -4.13 9.03 30.33
N ASN A 187 -4.48 7.74 30.36
CA ASN A 187 -3.62 6.68 30.88
C ASN A 187 -2.67 6.07 29.85
N LEU A 188 -2.63 6.60 28.61
CA LEU A 188 -1.78 6.08 27.55
C LEU A 188 -0.30 6.13 27.96
N LYS A 189 0.35 4.96 27.99
CA LYS A 189 1.73 4.80 28.47
C LYS A 189 2.76 4.80 27.36
N ALA A 190 2.49 4.10 26.27
CA ALA A 190 3.44 3.82 25.22
C ALA A 190 2.75 3.65 23.84
N PHE A 191 3.57 3.59 22.78
CA PHE A 191 3.11 3.30 21.43
C PHE A 191 3.86 2.11 20.85
N ILE A 192 3.16 1.34 20.02
CA ILE A 192 3.73 0.34 19.11
C ILE A 192 3.40 0.79 17.68
N LEU A 193 4.42 1.00 16.86
CA LEU A 193 4.29 1.24 15.42
C LEU A 193 4.63 -0.06 14.68
N ASP A 194 3.64 -0.68 14.06
CA ASP A 194 3.80 -1.94 13.32
C ASP A 194 3.99 -1.67 11.83
N LEU A 195 5.20 -1.95 11.34
CA LEU A 195 5.63 -1.82 9.94
C LEU A 195 5.83 -3.20 9.28
N ARG A 196 5.45 -4.30 9.93
CA ARG A 196 5.60 -5.65 9.36
C ARG A 196 4.77 -5.79 8.10
N ASN A 197 5.33 -6.47 7.09
CA ASN A 197 4.72 -6.65 5.76
C ASN A 197 4.34 -5.32 5.06
N ASN A 198 5.07 -4.24 5.36
CA ASN A 198 4.90 -2.96 4.70
C ASN A 198 6.03 -2.75 3.68
N PRO A 199 5.77 -2.88 2.36
CA PRO A 199 6.81 -2.80 1.32
C PRO A 199 7.36 -1.39 1.11
N GLY A 200 6.86 -0.40 1.86
CA GLY A 200 7.24 0.99 1.75
C GLY A 200 6.24 1.84 0.98
N GLY A 201 6.75 2.71 0.12
CA GLY A 201 6.01 3.68 -0.68
C GLY A 201 6.75 5.01 -0.76
N LEU A 202 6.05 6.12 -0.60
CA LEU A 202 6.57 7.46 -0.80
C LEU A 202 7.64 7.87 0.23
N LEU A 203 8.81 8.27 -0.25
CA LEU A 203 9.87 8.87 0.56
C LEU A 203 9.38 10.08 1.38
N SER A 204 8.57 10.94 0.77
CA SER A 204 8.01 12.12 1.43
C SER A 204 7.18 11.76 2.67
N GLN A 205 6.50 10.64 2.64
CA GLN A 205 5.71 10.15 3.77
C GLN A 205 6.58 9.52 4.84
N ALA A 206 7.63 8.77 4.46
CA ALA A 206 8.60 8.26 5.42
C ALA A 206 9.25 9.40 6.21
N ILE A 207 9.64 10.48 5.52
CA ILE A 207 10.22 11.67 6.16
C ILE A 207 9.23 12.31 7.13
N LYS A 208 7.99 12.58 6.71
CA LYS A 208 6.95 13.18 7.55
C LYS A 208 6.62 12.31 8.78
N ILE A 209 6.55 10.99 8.59
CA ILE A 209 6.22 10.06 9.67
C ILE A 209 7.39 9.95 10.65
N SER A 210 8.63 9.89 10.18
CA SER A 210 9.81 9.95 11.07
C SER A 210 9.87 11.25 11.86
N ASP A 211 9.55 12.38 11.20
CA ASP A 211 9.49 13.72 11.81
C ASP A 211 8.49 13.81 12.97
N PHE A 212 7.40 13.03 12.93
CA PHE A 212 6.42 12.99 14.03
C PHE A 212 6.97 12.46 15.35
N PHE A 213 8.02 11.67 15.32
CA PHE A 213 8.61 11.01 16.49
C PHE A 213 9.97 11.58 16.90
N LEU A 214 10.52 12.51 16.13
CA LEU A 214 11.85 13.10 16.36
C LEU A 214 11.73 14.59 16.61
N ASP A 215 12.63 15.12 17.45
CA ASP A 215 12.71 16.56 17.72
C ASP A 215 13.80 17.27 16.91
N ASN A 216 14.77 16.54 16.39
CA ASN A 216 15.89 17.07 15.62
C ASN A 216 16.68 15.94 14.95
N GLY A 217 17.68 16.31 14.15
CA GLY A 217 18.65 15.40 13.55
C GLY A 217 18.27 14.98 12.12
N GLU A 218 19.22 14.32 11.44
CA GLU A 218 19.02 13.80 10.09
C GLU A 218 18.04 12.60 10.14
N ILE A 219 17.06 12.56 9.22
CA ILE A 219 16.15 11.42 9.06
C ILE A 219 16.75 10.43 8.05
N VAL A 220 17.14 10.94 6.90
CA VAL A 220 17.64 10.15 5.79
C VAL A 220 18.45 11.04 4.86
N SER A 221 19.44 10.47 4.19
CA SER A 221 20.11 11.11 3.06
C SER A 221 20.11 10.22 1.83
N THR A 222 20.25 10.84 0.64
CA THR A 222 20.43 10.14 -0.62
C THR A 222 21.77 10.52 -1.25
N LYS A 223 22.42 9.53 -1.85
CA LYS A 223 23.63 9.75 -2.65
C LYS A 223 23.40 9.24 -4.05
N SER A 224 23.61 10.15 -5.00
CA SER A 224 23.47 9.93 -6.44
C SER A 224 24.83 9.84 -7.12
N ARG A 225 24.84 9.43 -8.40
CA ARG A 225 26.03 9.45 -9.23
C ARG A 225 26.64 10.85 -9.31
N LYS A 226 25.81 11.90 -9.44
CA LYS A 226 26.23 13.32 -9.37
C LYS A 226 26.08 13.80 -7.93
N LYS A 227 27.18 14.28 -7.32
CA LYS A 227 27.18 14.79 -5.94
C LYS A 227 26.22 15.97 -5.74
N SER A 228 25.96 16.77 -6.76
CA SER A 228 24.99 17.88 -6.73
C SER A 228 23.56 17.44 -6.44
N ASP A 229 23.24 16.18 -6.72
CA ASP A 229 21.89 15.62 -6.58
C ASP A 229 21.68 14.93 -5.21
N ASN A 230 22.74 14.92 -4.38
CA ASN A 230 22.63 14.42 -3.02
C ASN A 230 21.68 15.30 -2.21
N ARG A 231 20.84 14.66 -1.39
CA ARG A 231 19.86 15.32 -0.54
C ARG A 231 19.95 14.80 0.89
N LYS A 232 19.57 15.65 1.84
CA LYS A 232 19.45 15.32 3.26
C LYS A 232 18.14 15.89 3.80
N TRP A 233 17.46 15.12 4.62
CA TRP A 233 16.25 15.54 5.30
C TRP A 233 16.44 15.46 6.80
N PHE A 234 15.94 16.48 7.50
CA PHE A 234 16.11 16.64 8.94
C PHE A 234 14.75 16.74 9.62
N ALA A 235 14.69 16.23 10.84
CA ALA A 235 13.53 16.37 11.69
C ALA A 235 13.39 17.81 12.19
N ARG A 236 12.14 18.21 12.44
CA ARG A 236 11.75 19.48 13.04
C ARG A 236 11.31 19.22 14.46
N LYS A 237 11.45 20.22 15.34
CA LYS A 237 11.01 20.11 16.72
C LYS A 237 9.53 19.79 16.83
N GLY A 238 9.17 18.77 17.59
CA GLY A 238 7.78 18.47 17.92
C GLY A 238 7.39 17.00 17.87
N ASP A 239 8.01 16.16 18.71
CA ASP A 239 7.54 14.77 18.91
C ASP A 239 6.07 14.77 19.35
N ILE A 240 5.18 14.30 18.46
CA ILE A 240 3.73 14.30 18.70
C ILE A 240 3.29 13.27 19.73
N THR A 241 4.16 12.35 20.13
CA THR A 241 3.94 11.36 21.20
C THR A 241 4.42 11.85 22.58
N GLU A 242 5.00 13.07 22.64
CA GLU A 242 5.45 13.70 23.88
C GLU A 242 6.49 12.85 24.64
N GLY A 243 7.39 12.22 23.89
CA GLY A 243 8.45 11.38 24.46
C GLY A 243 7.97 10.04 25.04
N LYS A 244 6.72 9.65 24.87
CA LYS A 244 6.23 8.32 25.30
C LYS A 244 7.06 7.21 24.68
N THR A 245 7.27 6.13 25.43
CA THR A 245 8.01 4.96 24.94
C THR A 245 7.43 4.47 23.62
N LEU A 246 8.32 4.18 22.67
CA LEU A 246 7.96 3.74 21.32
C LEU A 246 8.68 2.43 20.99
N VAL A 247 7.94 1.44 20.55
CA VAL A 247 8.43 0.22 19.93
C VAL A 247 8.05 0.22 18.47
N VAL A 248 8.95 -0.22 17.59
CA VAL A 248 8.67 -0.43 16.16
C VAL A 248 8.83 -1.90 15.84
N LEU A 249 7.80 -2.50 15.26
CA LEU A 249 7.83 -3.88 14.78
C LEU A 249 8.19 -3.92 13.30
N ILE A 250 9.16 -4.74 12.94
CA ILE A 250 9.60 -4.98 11.56
C ILE A 250 9.75 -6.48 11.29
N ASN A 251 9.66 -6.88 10.03
CA ASN A 251 10.00 -8.21 9.54
C ASN A 251 10.61 -8.12 8.12
N TYR A 252 10.89 -9.26 7.51
CA TYR A 252 11.44 -9.31 6.15
C TYR A 252 10.54 -8.63 5.09
N GLY A 253 9.23 -8.51 5.33
CA GLY A 253 8.31 -7.75 4.49
C GLY A 253 8.37 -6.23 4.66
N SER A 254 9.15 -5.72 5.62
CA SER A 254 9.38 -4.28 5.83
C SER A 254 10.48 -3.79 4.88
N ALA A 255 10.15 -2.88 3.95
CA ALA A 255 11.10 -2.44 2.92
C ALA A 255 11.05 -0.91 2.68
N SER A 256 12.13 -0.36 2.10
CA SER A 256 12.18 1.02 1.57
C SER A 256 11.77 2.08 2.61
N ALA A 257 10.62 2.76 2.44
CA ALA A 257 10.10 3.78 3.36
C ALA A 257 9.97 3.28 4.80
N SER A 258 9.58 2.00 5.00
CA SER A 258 9.55 1.36 6.33
C SER A 258 10.93 1.28 6.97
N GLU A 259 11.95 0.99 6.17
CA GLU A 259 13.34 0.91 6.62
C GLU A 259 13.91 2.29 6.96
N ILE A 260 13.48 3.33 6.24
CA ILE A 260 13.84 4.71 6.56
C ILE A 260 13.28 5.09 7.93
N VAL A 261 11.99 4.83 8.19
CA VAL A 261 11.36 5.14 9.48
C VAL A 261 12.02 4.33 10.60
N ALA A 262 12.09 3.02 10.48
CA ALA A 262 12.68 2.16 11.51
C ALA A 262 14.15 2.50 11.77
N GLY A 263 14.95 2.70 10.71
CA GLY A 263 16.36 3.02 10.82
C GLY A 263 16.63 4.40 11.42
N ALA A 264 15.86 5.41 11.03
CA ALA A 264 15.97 6.75 11.61
C ALA A 264 15.65 6.73 13.11
N LEU A 265 14.52 6.11 13.50
CA LEU A 265 14.11 6.02 14.91
C LEU A 265 15.10 5.20 15.75
N LYS A 266 15.70 4.15 15.17
CA LYS A 266 16.76 3.36 15.79
C LYS A 266 18.02 4.19 16.02
N ASP A 267 18.55 4.83 14.97
CA ASP A 267 19.82 5.59 15.03
C ASP A 267 19.73 6.76 16.04
N HIS A 268 18.55 7.37 16.15
CA HIS A 268 18.27 8.40 17.16
C HIS A 268 17.94 7.83 18.55
N LYS A 269 17.93 6.50 18.74
CA LYS A 269 17.52 5.84 19.99
C LYS A 269 16.13 6.27 20.46
N ARG A 270 15.27 6.65 19.51
CA ARG A 270 13.90 7.10 19.81
C ARG A 270 12.95 5.92 20.03
N ALA A 271 13.19 4.80 19.36
CA ALA A 271 12.40 3.60 19.46
C ALA A 271 13.28 2.36 19.65
N ILE A 272 12.69 1.34 20.27
CA ILE A 272 13.25 -0.02 20.30
C ILE A 272 12.66 -0.77 19.10
N ILE A 273 13.53 -1.30 18.24
CA ILE A 273 13.13 -2.06 17.07
C ILE A 273 13.09 -3.55 17.42
N ILE A 274 11.93 -4.18 17.21
CA ILE A 274 11.70 -5.59 17.54
C ILE A 274 11.21 -6.35 16.31
N GLY A 275 11.57 -7.62 16.20
CA GLY A 275 11.12 -8.54 15.16
C GLY A 275 12.27 -9.13 14.37
N GLU A 276 12.17 -9.15 13.05
CA GLU A 276 13.16 -9.73 12.15
C GLU A 276 13.88 -8.67 11.35
N ASN A 277 14.99 -9.05 10.70
CA ASN A 277 15.71 -8.17 9.79
C ASN A 277 14.79 -7.73 8.63
N SER A 278 14.84 -6.45 8.27
CA SER A 278 14.06 -5.95 7.14
C SER A 278 14.66 -6.36 5.78
N TYR A 279 13.98 -6.06 4.69
CA TYR A 279 14.30 -6.53 3.34
C TYR A 279 15.65 -6.05 2.79
N GLY A 280 16.02 -4.79 3.01
CA GLY A 280 17.25 -4.20 2.46
C GLY A 280 17.06 -3.47 1.12
N LYS A 281 15.91 -2.83 0.89
CA LYS A 281 15.67 -2.01 -0.31
C LYS A 281 16.18 -0.59 -0.13
N GLY A 282 17.47 -0.38 -0.32
CA GLY A 282 18.12 0.91 -0.16
C GLY A 282 18.19 1.77 -1.43
N SER A 283 17.44 1.48 -2.48
CA SER A 283 17.45 2.21 -3.75
C SER A 283 16.31 3.23 -3.85
N VAL A 284 16.62 4.42 -4.40
CA VAL A 284 15.67 5.48 -4.75
C VAL A 284 15.30 5.34 -6.21
N GLN A 285 14.02 5.22 -6.52
CA GLN A 285 13.52 5.17 -7.89
C GLN A 285 12.86 6.48 -8.29
N SER A 286 13.14 6.90 -9.52
CA SER A 286 12.41 7.97 -10.20
C SER A 286 11.43 7.35 -11.20
N ILE A 287 10.24 7.92 -11.26
CA ILE A 287 9.21 7.54 -12.22
C ILE A 287 9.20 8.58 -13.33
N ILE A 288 9.45 8.14 -14.55
CA ILE A 288 9.53 8.99 -15.74
C ILE A 288 8.34 8.65 -16.65
N PRO A 289 7.28 9.47 -16.67
CA PRO A 289 6.14 9.26 -17.55
C PRO A 289 6.53 9.31 -19.02
N LEU A 290 5.93 8.46 -19.84
CA LEU A 290 6.15 8.37 -21.27
C LEU A 290 4.92 8.85 -22.05
N LYS A 291 5.14 9.23 -23.32
CA LYS A 291 4.06 9.71 -24.22
C LYS A 291 2.96 8.66 -24.47
N ASN A 292 3.29 7.38 -24.37
CA ASN A 292 2.34 6.28 -24.52
C ASN A 292 1.49 6.00 -23.27
N LYS A 293 1.50 6.91 -22.30
CA LYS A 293 0.85 6.79 -20.97
C LYS A 293 1.44 5.71 -20.03
N GLY A 294 2.50 5.02 -20.44
CA GLY A 294 3.32 4.19 -19.55
C GLY A 294 4.38 5.01 -18.83
N ALA A 295 5.28 4.35 -18.10
CA ALA A 295 6.39 5.02 -17.43
C ALA A 295 7.64 4.12 -17.33
N ILE A 296 8.79 4.74 -17.11
CA ILE A 296 10.02 4.05 -16.72
C ILE A 296 10.24 4.30 -15.24
N ARG A 297 10.43 3.22 -14.48
CA ARG A 297 10.95 3.25 -13.12
C ARG A 297 12.45 3.07 -13.22
N LEU A 298 13.23 4.05 -12.74
CA LEU A 298 14.68 4.04 -12.85
C LEU A 298 15.33 4.29 -11.48
N THR A 299 16.30 3.47 -11.08
CA THR A 299 17.10 3.72 -9.90
C THR A 299 18.06 4.89 -10.13
N VAL A 300 17.96 5.91 -9.28
CA VAL A 300 18.73 7.16 -9.43
C VAL A 300 19.65 7.45 -8.25
N SER A 301 19.42 6.85 -7.09
CA SER A 301 20.19 7.11 -5.87
C SER A 301 20.11 5.93 -4.90
N LYS A 302 20.90 5.99 -3.83
CA LYS A 302 20.82 5.08 -2.69
C LYS A 302 20.50 5.85 -1.41
N TYR A 303 19.72 5.22 -0.52
CA TYR A 303 19.41 5.74 0.82
C TYR A 303 20.52 5.44 1.81
N TYR A 304 20.72 6.38 2.74
CA TYR A 304 21.61 6.26 3.88
C TYR A 304 20.89 6.73 5.15
N LEU A 305 21.01 5.95 6.19
CA LEU A 305 20.50 6.27 7.53
C LEU A 305 21.31 7.39 8.17
N PRO A 306 20.84 8.00 9.28
CA PRO A 306 21.58 9.02 10.03
C PRO A 306 23.00 8.60 10.42
N SER A 307 23.20 7.34 10.78
CA SER A 307 24.52 6.76 11.06
C SER A 307 25.47 6.70 9.85
N GLY A 308 24.98 7.05 8.64
CA GLY A 308 25.73 6.91 7.40
C GLY A 308 25.71 5.50 6.80
N LYS A 309 25.05 4.54 7.45
CA LYS A 309 24.94 3.16 6.95
C LYS A 309 23.97 3.11 5.76
N SER A 310 24.33 2.29 4.76
CA SER A 310 23.41 1.99 3.65
C SER A 310 22.38 0.96 4.09
N ILE A 311 21.14 1.13 3.62
CA ILE A 311 20.06 0.13 3.79
C ILE A 311 20.23 -1.02 2.77
N SER A 312 20.89 -0.75 1.62
CA SER A 312 20.95 -1.69 0.49
C SER A 312 21.53 -3.04 0.92
N GLU A 313 20.78 -4.11 0.66
CA GLU A 313 21.15 -5.53 0.87
C GLU A 313 21.32 -5.95 2.34
N VAL A 314 21.39 -4.99 3.26
CA VAL A 314 21.63 -5.27 4.70
C VAL A 314 20.34 -5.15 5.50
N GLY A 315 19.46 -4.23 5.10
CA GLY A 315 18.24 -3.90 5.85
C GLY A 315 18.51 -3.20 7.18
N VAL A 316 17.47 -3.10 7.98
CA VAL A 316 17.51 -2.63 9.36
C VAL A 316 17.42 -3.84 10.28
N ARG A 317 18.46 -4.08 11.06
CA ARG A 317 18.46 -5.13 12.09
C ARG A 317 17.65 -4.67 13.29
N PRO A 318 16.80 -5.51 13.87
CA PRO A 318 16.13 -5.16 15.13
C PRO A 318 17.12 -4.97 16.26
N ASP A 319 16.72 -4.31 17.34
CA ASP A 319 17.47 -4.25 18.60
C ASP A 319 17.24 -5.52 19.40
N ILE A 320 16.03 -6.09 19.27
CA ILE A 320 15.64 -7.36 19.87
C ILE A 320 15.08 -8.24 18.75
N GLU A 321 15.79 -9.32 18.48
CA GLU A 321 15.38 -10.29 17.46
C GLU A 321 14.31 -11.21 18.04
N VAL A 322 13.15 -11.23 17.40
CA VAL A 322 12.02 -12.10 17.72
C VAL A 322 11.47 -12.64 16.40
N ASN A 323 11.77 -13.90 16.11
CA ASN A 323 11.32 -14.55 14.89
C ASN A 323 9.82 -14.93 14.99
N GLU A 324 9.12 -14.93 13.86
CA GLU A 324 7.76 -15.43 13.78
C GLU A 324 7.74 -16.92 14.15
N GLU A 325 6.84 -17.32 15.07
CA GLU A 325 6.75 -18.68 15.56
C GLU A 325 5.45 -19.36 15.15
N GLY A 326 5.56 -20.59 14.65
CA GLY A 326 4.45 -21.48 14.30
C GLY A 326 3.84 -21.22 12.92
N ASP A 327 3.28 -22.29 12.34
CA ASP A 327 2.66 -22.27 11.01
C ASP A 327 1.37 -21.42 10.92
N GLU A 328 0.78 -21.11 12.09
CA GLU A 328 -0.45 -20.31 12.21
C GLU A 328 -0.18 -18.87 12.63
N PHE A 329 1.06 -18.38 12.50
CA PHE A 329 1.40 -17.00 12.82
C PHE A 329 0.53 -16.03 12.03
N ARG A 330 -0.13 -15.13 12.74
CA ARG A 330 -0.94 -14.05 12.16
C ARG A 330 -0.74 -12.76 12.94
N ILE A 331 -0.43 -11.69 12.24
CA ILE A 331 -0.28 -10.36 12.83
C ILE A 331 -1.53 -9.96 13.61
N LYS A 332 -1.32 -9.52 14.85
CA LYS A 332 -2.36 -9.03 15.76
C LYS A 332 -3.42 -10.10 16.13
N THR A 333 -2.99 -11.30 16.33
CA THR A 333 -3.80 -12.39 16.91
C THR A 333 -3.10 -12.94 18.15
N ASP A 334 -3.70 -13.89 18.84
CA ASP A 334 -3.09 -14.55 20.01
C ASP A 334 -1.79 -15.28 19.64
N THR A 335 -1.62 -15.65 18.38
CA THR A 335 -0.41 -16.29 17.85
C THR A 335 0.71 -15.30 17.47
N ASP A 336 0.49 -13.98 17.62
CA ASP A 336 1.49 -12.95 17.33
C ASP A 336 2.51 -12.81 18.45
N ASN A 337 3.50 -13.71 18.48
CA ASN A 337 4.55 -13.73 19.49
C ASN A 337 5.41 -12.43 19.49
N GLN A 338 5.61 -11.79 18.35
CA GLN A 338 6.36 -10.53 18.25
C GLN A 338 5.62 -9.36 18.92
N LEU A 339 4.30 -9.25 18.68
CA LEU A 339 3.46 -8.23 19.33
C LEU A 339 3.36 -8.51 20.83
N ASN A 340 3.15 -9.78 21.23
CA ASN A 340 3.08 -10.19 22.62
C ASN A 340 4.39 -9.87 23.37
N TYR A 341 5.54 -10.08 22.73
CA TYR A 341 6.83 -9.69 23.29
C TYR A 341 6.94 -8.17 23.50
N ALA A 342 6.53 -7.38 22.49
CA ALA A 342 6.55 -5.92 22.59
C ALA A 342 5.63 -5.40 23.72
N ILE A 343 4.44 -5.97 23.88
CA ILE A 343 3.52 -5.65 24.97
C ILE A 343 4.15 -5.98 26.33
N LYS A 344 4.75 -7.17 26.45
CA LYS A 344 5.44 -7.58 27.69
C LYS A 344 6.58 -6.64 28.04
N LEU A 345 7.41 -6.24 27.07
CA LEU A 345 8.52 -5.31 27.27
C LEU A 345 8.03 -3.93 27.75
N LEU A 346 6.89 -3.45 27.27
CA LEU A 346 6.33 -2.16 27.64
C LEU A 346 5.60 -2.17 28.99
N ASN A 347 5.33 -3.35 29.53
CA ASN A 347 4.69 -3.50 30.84
C ASN A 347 5.69 -3.68 32.02
N GLY A 348 6.97 -3.92 31.72
CA GLY A 348 8.06 -4.12 32.70
C GLY A 348 8.22 -5.58 33.03
#